data_40c7492e4d45d2717a8fdc0e8f6e4722
#
_entry.id   40c7492e4d45d2717a8fdc0e8f6e4722
#
_cell.length_a   1.000
_cell.length_b   1.000
_cell.length_c   1.000
_cell.angle_alpha   90.00
_cell.angle_beta   90.00
_cell.angle_gamma   90.00
#
_symmetry.space_group_name_H-M   'P 1'
#
loop_
_entity.id
_entity.type
_entity.pdbx_description
1 polymer ?
#
loop_
_entity_poly.entity_id
_entity_poly.type
_entity_poly.pdbx_seq_one_letter_code
_entity_poly.pdbx_strand_id
1 'polypeptide(L)'
;MEFRKDVQMIDTVKFFKEKKYVLIKEMIPKDIAKVATQYSHYDRARMFQPETENAQIPGSHSVYGDPLMETLLNFGKNTIEKSTGLELWPTYSYYRLYKVGDVLKRHKDRPSCEVSITCCLGYDYKGKEDYNWGMFVGSEDGK
;
A
#
# COMPACT_ATOMS: atom_id res chain seq x y z
N MET A 1 -33.05 14.88 -12.50
CA MET A 1 -31.70 14.78 -11.86
C MET A 1 -30.86 13.88 -12.73
N GLU A 2 -30.18 14.49 -13.73
CA GLU A 2 -29.39 13.74 -14.71
C GLU A 2 -28.08 13.31 -14.09
N PHE A 3 -27.87 11.98 -14.05
CA PHE A 3 -26.57 11.43 -13.72
C PHE A 3 -25.61 11.71 -14.88
N ARG A 4 -24.57 12.49 -14.65
CA ARG A 4 -23.46 12.66 -15.58
C ARG A 4 -22.81 11.30 -15.84
N LYS A 5 -23.18 10.72 -16.97
CA LYS A 5 -22.49 9.60 -17.61
C LYS A 5 -21.37 10.17 -18.47
N ASP A 6 -20.25 10.52 -17.95
CA ASP A 6 -19.02 10.76 -18.73
C ASP A 6 -17.80 10.77 -17.79
N VAL A 7 -17.66 9.68 -17.02
CA VAL A 7 -16.33 9.31 -16.55
C VAL A 7 -15.75 8.46 -17.66
N GLN A 8 -14.90 9.05 -18.51
CA GLN A 8 -14.03 8.27 -19.37
C GLN A 8 -13.31 7.25 -18.47
N MET A 9 -13.62 5.96 -18.67
CA MET A 9 -12.86 4.91 -18.01
C MET A 9 -11.43 5.03 -18.53
N ILE A 10 -10.55 5.53 -17.70
CA ILE A 10 -9.13 5.57 -18.00
C ILE A 10 -8.73 4.12 -18.24
N ASP A 11 -8.18 3.84 -19.42
CA ASP A 11 -7.54 2.55 -19.68
C ASP A 11 -6.34 2.43 -18.75
N THR A 12 -6.56 1.76 -17.62
CA THR A 12 -5.56 1.63 -16.55
C THR A 12 -4.30 0.91 -17.03
N VAL A 13 -4.45 -0.05 -17.95
CA VAL A 13 -3.33 -0.78 -18.56
C VAL A 13 -2.46 0.15 -19.40
N LYS A 14 -3.08 0.96 -20.24
CA LYS A 14 -2.37 1.96 -21.06
C LYS A 14 -1.68 2.98 -20.16
N PHE A 15 -2.40 3.51 -19.17
CA PHE A 15 -1.86 4.47 -18.21
C PHE A 15 -0.65 3.90 -17.46
N PHE A 16 -0.75 2.65 -16.95
CA PHE A 16 0.35 1.98 -16.27
C PHE A 16 1.57 1.78 -17.18
N LYS A 17 1.34 1.37 -18.43
CA LYS A 17 2.44 1.21 -19.41
C LYS A 17 3.19 2.51 -19.67
N GLU A 18 2.47 3.64 -19.74
CA GLU A 18 3.05 4.95 -20.00
C GLU A 18 3.67 5.58 -18.76
N LYS A 19 2.98 5.54 -17.63
CA LYS A 19 3.36 6.27 -16.40
C LYS A 19 4.13 5.43 -15.39
N LYS A 20 4.13 4.11 -15.53
CA LYS A 20 4.77 3.14 -14.62
C LYS A 20 4.15 3.09 -13.21
N TYR A 21 2.99 3.71 -13.01
CA TYR A 21 2.15 3.57 -11.81
C TYR A 21 0.68 3.64 -12.17
N VAL A 22 -0.17 3.14 -11.30
CA VAL A 22 -1.62 3.29 -11.40
C VAL A 22 -2.23 3.33 -10.00
N LEU A 23 -3.24 4.17 -9.81
CA LEU A 23 -4.01 4.25 -8.57
C LEU A 23 -5.28 3.40 -8.71
N ILE A 24 -5.38 2.36 -7.90
CA ILE A 24 -6.55 1.48 -7.84
C ILE A 24 -7.34 1.83 -6.58
N LYS A 25 -8.50 2.45 -6.74
CA LYS A 25 -9.38 2.78 -5.62
C LYS A 25 -10.14 1.56 -5.15
N GLU A 26 -10.30 1.44 -3.84
CA GLU A 26 -11.14 0.41 -3.18
C GLU A 26 -10.78 -1.04 -3.60
N MET A 27 -9.50 -1.30 -3.89
CA MET A 27 -9.01 -2.63 -4.22
C MET A 27 -9.30 -3.63 -3.08
N ILE A 28 -9.15 -3.20 -1.85
CA ILE A 28 -9.56 -3.95 -0.66
C ILE A 28 -10.87 -3.36 -0.16
N PRO A 29 -11.93 -4.17 0.00
CA PRO A 29 -13.20 -3.73 0.58
C PRO A 29 -13.01 -3.08 1.95
N LYS A 30 -13.77 -2.02 2.24
CA LYS A 30 -13.60 -1.22 3.46
C LYS A 30 -13.68 -2.03 4.75
N ASP A 31 -14.58 -3.01 4.81
CA ASP A 31 -14.73 -3.86 6.00
C ASP A 31 -13.51 -4.77 6.18
N ILE A 32 -12.96 -5.32 5.11
CA ILE A 32 -11.73 -6.11 5.16
C ILE A 32 -10.55 -5.23 5.56
N ALA A 33 -10.42 -4.04 5.00
CA ALA A 33 -9.37 -3.08 5.38
C ALA A 33 -9.46 -2.71 6.87
N LYS A 34 -10.68 -2.49 7.39
CA LYS A 34 -10.91 -2.23 8.82
C LYS A 34 -10.47 -3.40 9.70
N VAL A 35 -10.83 -4.63 9.33
CA VAL A 35 -10.41 -5.84 10.07
C VAL A 35 -8.88 -5.96 10.05
N ALA A 36 -8.25 -5.78 8.89
CA ALA A 36 -6.80 -5.85 8.76
C ALA A 36 -6.08 -4.76 9.58
N THR A 37 -6.64 -3.56 9.64
CA THR A 37 -6.13 -2.47 10.49
C THR A 37 -6.23 -2.83 11.97
N GLN A 38 -7.36 -3.35 12.43
CA GLN A 38 -7.52 -3.79 13.82
C GLN A 38 -6.56 -4.94 14.16
N TYR A 39 -6.43 -5.90 13.27
CA TYR A 39 -5.49 -7.01 13.40
C TYR A 39 -4.06 -6.50 13.61
N SER A 40 -3.58 -5.57 12.77
CA SER A 40 -2.21 -5.03 12.89
C SER A 40 -1.97 -4.28 14.21
N HIS A 41 -2.99 -3.63 14.78
CA HIS A 41 -2.88 -3.02 16.11
C HIS A 41 -2.79 -4.07 17.23
N TYR A 42 -3.57 -5.15 17.14
CA TYR A 42 -3.49 -6.25 18.13
C TYR A 42 -2.18 -7.02 18.01
N ASP A 43 -1.69 -7.24 16.79
CA ASP A 43 -0.41 -7.88 16.55
C ASP A 43 0.73 -7.07 17.16
N ARG A 44 0.75 -5.75 16.95
CA ARG A 44 1.69 -4.85 17.62
C ARG A 44 1.65 -4.96 19.14
N ALA A 45 0.45 -5.05 19.73
CA ALA A 45 0.28 -5.14 21.18
C ALA A 45 0.80 -6.48 21.75
N ARG A 46 0.78 -7.54 20.96
CA ARG A 46 1.23 -8.89 21.36
C ARG A 46 2.70 -9.13 21.12
N MET A 47 3.23 -8.54 20.05
CA MET A 47 4.62 -8.73 19.65
C MET A 47 5.49 -7.63 20.26
N PHE A 48 6.14 -7.93 21.38
CA PHE A 48 7.27 -7.13 21.83
C PHE A 48 8.45 -7.41 20.89
N GLN A 49 8.54 -6.64 19.83
CA GLN A 49 9.71 -6.69 18.95
C GLN A 49 10.70 -5.61 19.41
N PRO A 50 11.93 -5.97 19.80
CA PRO A 50 12.96 -4.96 19.99
C PRO A 50 13.18 -4.22 18.67
N GLU A 51 13.38 -2.91 18.77
CA GLU A 51 13.72 -2.08 17.60
C GLU A 51 14.91 -2.69 16.88
N THR A 52 14.72 -3.04 15.60
CA THR A 52 15.84 -3.52 14.80
C THR A 52 16.62 -2.31 14.29
N GLU A 53 17.92 -2.28 14.55
CA GLU A 53 18.84 -1.19 14.13
C GLU A 53 18.79 -0.92 12.61
N ASN A 54 18.35 -1.89 11.82
CA ASN A 54 18.23 -1.81 10.35
C ASN A 54 16.84 -1.44 9.84
N ALA A 55 15.93 -1.00 10.70
CA ALA A 55 14.61 -0.59 10.24
C ALA A 55 14.70 0.71 9.41
N GLN A 56 14.07 0.73 8.22
CA GLN A 56 13.96 1.95 7.40
C GLN A 56 13.36 3.12 8.18
N ILE A 57 12.53 2.81 9.17
CA ILE A 57 11.93 3.77 10.11
C ILE A 57 12.11 3.22 11.52
N PRO A 58 13.07 3.72 12.29
CA PRO A 58 13.33 3.27 13.65
C PRO A 58 12.09 3.41 14.53
N GLY A 59 11.81 2.40 15.35
CA GLY A 59 10.68 2.39 16.30
C GLY A 59 9.30 2.28 15.67
N SER A 60 9.18 2.03 14.35
CA SER A 60 7.92 1.67 13.72
C SER A 60 7.68 0.16 13.83
N HIS A 61 6.44 -0.23 14.13
CA HIS A 61 6.07 -1.64 14.06
C HIS A 61 5.90 -2.07 12.61
N SER A 62 6.62 -3.12 12.21
CA SER A 62 6.53 -3.65 10.86
C SER A 62 6.73 -5.16 10.85
N VAL A 63 6.01 -5.86 9.98
CA VAL A 63 6.07 -7.32 9.88
C VAL A 63 6.18 -7.73 8.42
N TYR A 64 7.09 -8.66 8.19
CA TYR A 64 7.31 -9.31 6.90
C TYR A 64 6.60 -10.66 6.87
N GLY A 65 5.89 -10.94 5.78
CA GLY A 65 5.29 -12.26 5.55
C GLY A 65 4.17 -12.61 6.52
N ASP A 66 3.41 -11.62 7.02
CA ASP A 66 2.29 -11.87 7.90
C ASP A 66 1.16 -12.63 7.17
N PRO A 67 0.60 -13.73 7.74
CA PRO A 67 -0.38 -14.57 7.06
C PRO A 67 -1.64 -13.83 6.58
N LEU A 68 -2.14 -12.84 7.33
CA LEU A 68 -3.29 -12.05 6.89
C LEU A 68 -2.91 -11.16 5.71
N MET A 69 -1.74 -10.53 5.75
CA MET A 69 -1.29 -9.65 4.69
C MET A 69 -0.90 -10.42 3.42
N GLU A 70 -0.33 -11.63 3.56
CA GLU A 70 -0.14 -12.56 2.44
C GLU A 70 -1.48 -12.96 1.79
N THR A 71 -2.52 -13.15 2.60
CA THR A 71 -3.87 -13.43 2.11
C THR A 71 -4.42 -12.23 1.32
N LEU A 72 -4.22 -11.01 1.81
CA LEU A 72 -4.64 -9.80 1.11
C LEU A 72 -3.85 -9.57 -0.19
N LEU A 73 -2.57 -9.90 -0.22
CA LEU A 73 -1.76 -9.86 -1.43
C LEU A 73 -2.34 -10.77 -2.51
N ASN A 74 -2.67 -12.01 -2.16
CA ASN A 74 -3.30 -12.96 -3.08
C ASN A 74 -4.72 -12.53 -3.47
N PHE A 75 -5.50 -11.98 -2.55
CA PHE A 75 -6.83 -11.43 -2.82
C PHE A 75 -6.80 -10.32 -3.87
N GLY A 76 -5.81 -9.41 -3.78
CA GLY A 76 -5.67 -8.29 -4.70
C GLY A 76 -5.12 -8.65 -6.08
N LYS A 77 -4.43 -9.81 -6.23
CA LYS A 77 -3.69 -10.20 -7.43
C LYS A 77 -4.45 -9.99 -8.73
N ASN A 78 -5.65 -10.55 -8.84
CA ASN A 78 -6.45 -10.47 -10.07
C ASN A 78 -6.81 -9.02 -10.46
N THR A 79 -7.09 -8.16 -9.48
CA THR A 79 -7.38 -6.75 -9.73
C THR A 79 -6.15 -6.01 -10.24
N ILE A 80 -4.98 -6.33 -9.69
CA ILE A 80 -3.71 -5.72 -10.09
C ILE A 80 -3.34 -6.16 -11.50
N GLU A 81 -3.44 -7.45 -11.82
CA GLU A 81 -3.20 -7.98 -13.16
C GLU A 81 -4.10 -7.32 -14.22
N LYS A 82 -5.39 -7.19 -13.93
CA LYS A 82 -6.34 -6.48 -14.80
C LYS A 82 -5.99 -5.01 -14.99
N SER A 83 -5.46 -4.34 -13.96
CA SER A 83 -5.14 -2.92 -14.00
C SER A 83 -3.80 -2.61 -14.66
N THR A 84 -2.87 -3.56 -14.65
CA THR A 84 -1.52 -3.41 -15.20
C THR A 84 -1.35 -4.09 -16.56
N GLY A 85 -2.16 -5.11 -16.85
CA GLY A 85 -2.03 -5.97 -18.03
C GLY A 85 -0.83 -6.92 -17.94
N LEU A 86 -0.36 -7.18 -16.73
CA LEU A 86 0.77 -8.09 -16.45
C LEU A 86 0.27 -9.40 -15.84
N GLU A 87 0.98 -10.47 -16.06
CA GLU A 87 0.87 -11.71 -15.30
C GLU A 87 1.87 -11.63 -14.14
N LEU A 88 1.38 -11.77 -12.90
CA LEU A 88 2.14 -11.49 -11.69
C LEU A 88 2.22 -12.71 -10.77
N TRP A 89 3.38 -12.87 -10.13
CA TRP A 89 3.60 -13.86 -9.09
C TRP A 89 3.80 -13.15 -7.75
N PRO A 90 2.93 -13.38 -6.75
CA PRO A 90 3.10 -12.81 -5.43
C PRO A 90 4.43 -13.28 -4.82
N THR A 91 5.22 -12.36 -4.30
CA THR A 91 6.50 -12.66 -3.65
C THR A 91 6.36 -12.65 -2.13
N TYR A 92 5.98 -11.52 -1.55
CA TYR A 92 5.75 -11.37 -0.12
C TYR A 92 4.93 -10.12 0.17
N SER A 93 4.37 -10.07 1.36
CA SER A 93 3.78 -8.88 1.95
C SER A 93 4.69 -8.27 3.01
N TYR A 94 4.51 -6.99 3.25
CA TYR A 94 5.17 -6.26 4.32
C TYR A 94 4.23 -5.16 4.80
N TYR A 95 3.85 -5.17 6.07
CA TYR A 95 3.05 -4.09 6.60
C TYR A 95 3.78 -3.26 7.64
N ARG A 96 3.38 -2.01 7.79
CA ARG A 96 3.94 -1.08 8.77
C ARG A 96 2.85 -0.22 9.38
N LEU A 97 2.97 0.01 10.69
CA LEU A 97 2.19 0.99 11.41
C LEU A 97 3.02 2.26 11.58
N TYR A 98 2.66 3.28 10.82
CA TYR A 98 3.27 4.59 10.91
C TYR A 98 2.70 5.39 12.08
N LYS A 99 3.51 6.20 12.73
CA LYS A 99 3.14 7.16 13.75
C LYS A 99 3.56 8.58 13.35
N VAL A 100 3.07 9.57 14.05
CA VAL A 100 3.45 10.96 13.82
C VAL A 100 4.97 11.12 13.91
N GLY A 101 5.55 11.75 12.89
CA GLY A 101 6.99 11.96 12.75
C GLY A 101 7.73 10.88 11.99
N ASP A 102 7.11 9.75 11.68
CA ASP A 102 7.74 8.73 10.84
C ASP A 102 7.90 9.21 9.40
N VAL A 103 9.08 9.03 8.85
CA VAL A 103 9.41 9.41 7.47
C VAL A 103 10.04 8.22 6.75
N LEU A 104 9.35 7.70 5.75
CA LEU A 104 9.95 6.75 4.82
C LEU A 104 10.71 7.54 3.75
N LYS A 105 12.04 7.48 3.82
CA LYS A 105 12.92 8.15 2.84
C LYS A 105 12.75 7.54 1.45
N ARG A 106 13.08 8.31 0.43
CA ARG A 106 13.15 7.81 -0.94
C ARG A 106 14.06 6.58 -1.01
N HIS A 107 13.54 5.52 -1.59
CA HIS A 107 14.25 4.25 -1.75
C HIS A 107 13.74 3.54 -3.02
N LYS A 108 14.40 2.48 -3.39
CA LYS A 108 13.92 1.50 -4.36
C LYS A 108 13.67 0.19 -3.63
N ASP A 109 12.63 -0.51 -4.04
CA ASP A 109 12.38 -1.86 -3.55
C ASP A 109 13.43 -2.83 -4.09
N ARG A 110 13.43 -4.04 -3.56
CA ARG A 110 14.37 -5.10 -3.98
C ARG A 110 14.14 -5.43 -5.46
N PRO A 111 15.17 -5.86 -6.20
CA PRO A 111 15.03 -6.28 -7.60
C PRO A 111 13.98 -7.37 -7.83
N SER A 112 13.71 -8.22 -6.83
CA SER A 112 12.65 -9.24 -6.89
C SER A 112 11.22 -8.66 -6.80
N CYS A 113 11.07 -7.37 -6.49
CA CYS A 113 9.80 -6.65 -6.46
C CYS A 113 9.67 -5.81 -7.73
N GLU A 114 9.53 -6.45 -8.88
CA GLU A 114 9.37 -5.76 -10.16
C GLU A 114 8.12 -4.88 -10.20
N VAL A 115 7.06 -5.31 -9.50
CA VAL A 115 5.84 -4.54 -9.28
C VAL A 115 5.57 -4.46 -7.79
N SER A 116 5.64 -3.26 -7.23
CA SER A 116 5.34 -3.00 -5.82
C SER A 116 3.97 -2.37 -5.67
N ILE A 117 3.26 -2.77 -4.62
CA ILE A 117 1.93 -2.28 -4.31
C ILE A 117 1.93 -1.71 -2.90
N THR A 118 1.51 -0.46 -2.78
CA THR A 118 1.24 0.15 -1.48
C THR A 118 -0.25 0.28 -1.27
N CYS A 119 -0.77 -0.35 -0.21
CA CYS A 119 -2.17 -0.31 0.15
C CYS A 119 -2.35 0.39 1.50
N CYS A 120 -3.11 1.49 1.53
CA CYS A 120 -3.53 2.12 2.78
C CYS A 120 -4.75 1.35 3.33
N LEU A 121 -4.55 0.60 4.40
CA LEU A 121 -5.61 -0.17 5.06
C LEU A 121 -6.44 0.68 6.04
N GLY A 122 -5.83 1.71 6.62
CA GLY A 122 -6.51 2.62 7.54
C GLY A 122 -5.60 3.74 8.02
N TYR A 123 -6.23 4.80 8.55
CA TYR A 123 -5.53 5.93 9.18
C TYR A 123 -6.43 6.56 10.25
N ASP A 124 -5.80 7.22 11.19
CA ASP A 124 -6.46 8.02 12.22
C ASP A 124 -5.68 9.32 12.42
N TYR A 125 -6.26 10.44 11.99
CA TYR A 125 -5.69 11.77 12.11
C TYR A 125 -6.45 12.60 13.14
N LYS A 126 -6.30 12.29 14.42
CA LYS A 126 -6.98 12.99 15.50
C LYS A 126 -6.77 14.50 15.40
N GLY A 127 -7.86 15.24 15.19
CA GLY A 127 -7.90 16.70 15.22
C GLY A 127 -7.33 17.41 13.99
N LYS A 128 -7.12 16.73 12.86
CA LYS A 128 -6.63 17.31 11.61
C LYS A 128 -7.35 16.73 10.42
N GLU A 129 -8.56 17.19 10.14
CA GLU A 129 -9.38 16.75 9.01
C GLU A 129 -8.70 17.02 7.63
N ASP A 130 -7.84 18.04 7.57
CA ASP A 130 -7.10 18.43 6.36
C ASP A 130 -5.69 17.83 6.25
N TYR A 131 -5.35 16.85 7.07
CA TYR A 131 -4.00 16.27 7.03
C TYR A 131 -3.83 15.37 5.80
N ASN A 132 -2.92 15.76 4.92
CA ASN A 132 -2.59 15.00 3.73
C ASN A 132 -1.22 14.34 3.89
N TRP A 133 -1.21 13.03 4.16
CA TRP A 133 0.01 12.24 4.15
C TRP A 133 0.21 11.66 2.76
N GLY A 134 0.84 12.44 1.90
CA GLY A 134 1.05 12.06 0.51
C GLY A 134 2.10 10.96 0.34
N MET A 135 1.83 10.04 -0.56
CA MET A 135 2.83 9.12 -1.09
C MET A 135 3.38 9.71 -2.41
N PHE A 136 4.68 9.75 -2.53
CA PHE A 136 5.35 10.29 -3.72
C PHE A 136 6.02 9.16 -4.49
N VAL A 137 5.73 9.09 -5.78
CA VAL A 137 6.37 8.17 -6.73
C VAL A 137 7.15 9.01 -7.73
N GLY A 138 8.40 8.68 -7.95
CA GLY A 138 9.28 9.41 -8.87
C GLY A 138 10.04 8.47 -9.79
N SER A 139 10.42 9.00 -10.97
CA SER A 139 11.30 8.31 -11.91
C SER A 139 12.75 8.25 -11.37
N GLU A 140 13.59 7.41 -12.00
CA GLU A 140 14.99 7.23 -11.60
C GLU A 140 15.82 8.53 -11.71
N ASP A 141 15.47 9.37 -12.68
CA ASP A 141 16.10 10.67 -12.94
C ASP A 141 15.58 11.81 -12.05
N GLY A 142 14.69 11.50 -11.09
CA GLY A 142 14.21 12.44 -10.08
C GLY A 142 13.18 13.45 -10.57
N LYS A 143 12.57 13.21 -11.74
CA LYS A 143 11.51 14.07 -12.30
C LYS A 143 10.14 13.61 -11.86
#